data_83dbbd03d0ec18c4d2ba46a1b20bffe3
#
_entry.id   83dbbd03d0ec18c4d2ba46a1b20bffe3
#
_cell.length_a   1.000
_cell.length_b   1.000
_cell.length_c   1.000
_cell.angle_alpha   90.00
_cell.angle_beta   90.00
_cell.angle_gamma   90.00
#
_symmetry.space_group_name_H-M   'P 1'
#
loop_
_entity.id
_entity.type
_entity.pdbx_description
1 polymer ?
#
loop_
_entity_poly.entity_id
_entity_poly.type
_entity_poly.pdbx_seq_one_letter_code
_entity_poly.pdbx_strand_id
1 'polypeptide(L)'
;MNLDLLKKANVLVIGDIILDKYIHGSVDRVSPEAPVPVLRPQVEEVRLGGAANVASNVVSLGAKVFLQGVLGKDEYARELKNLMKEKKIKGSYVTSKLPSISKLRLLASQQQLLRIDSEEEFSEEDWTHTKLNFKKYVKSNKPSALIISDYGKGSLRNIPYLIREAKKNNLYILVDPKGNDFSKYKGANIITPNYSEFSNAVGGVSSEADFTAKAKKLLFTLELEALLVTRGSEGMTLIQKSKTSTKRTDFPTQAQEVFDVSGAGDTVIASLATAIGSGFNLSDAVQLANIAAGVVVGKSGTAAPTLSELSPYLRENSELSKSDIQKLCLESQADSMKVVFTNGCFDILHAGHVAYLEAAKKLGHKLVVGINSDTSVRKLKGSDRPINSLDQRMAIIQALGCVDWVVSFSEETPLSLIKYLKPDILVKGADYKVQDIVGSDEVLANGGEVKTIALIKGLSSTDKIKKMRSKT
;
A
#
# COMPACT_ATOMS: atom_id res chain seq x y z
N MET A 1 9.11 2.99 -4.89
CA MET A 1 8.79 1.55 -4.64
C MET A 1 8.22 0.95 -5.92
N ASN A 2 8.74 -0.19 -6.43
CA ASN A 2 8.22 -0.85 -7.64
C ASN A 2 7.08 -1.81 -7.27
N LEU A 3 5.83 -1.41 -7.51
CA LEU A 3 4.63 -2.19 -7.18
C LEU A 3 4.47 -3.48 -8.01
N ASP A 4 5.10 -3.59 -9.20
CA ASP A 4 5.01 -4.80 -10.00
C ASP A 4 5.69 -6.00 -9.33
N LEU A 5 6.62 -5.75 -8.42
CA LEU A 5 7.26 -6.82 -7.63
C LEU A 5 6.27 -7.55 -6.72
N LEU A 6 5.18 -6.90 -6.30
CA LEU A 6 4.16 -7.51 -5.43
C LEU A 6 3.54 -8.78 -6.05
N LYS A 7 3.49 -8.85 -7.37
CA LYS A 7 3.01 -10.02 -8.12
C LYS A 7 3.85 -11.29 -7.89
N LYS A 8 5.08 -11.16 -7.37
CA LYS A 8 5.97 -12.30 -7.07
C LYS A 8 5.59 -13.02 -5.77
N ALA A 9 4.87 -12.35 -4.88
CA ALA A 9 4.49 -12.96 -3.60
C ALA A 9 3.51 -14.14 -3.80
N ASN A 10 3.73 -15.17 -2.98
CA ASN A 10 2.84 -16.31 -2.81
C ASN A 10 2.49 -16.43 -1.33
N VAL A 11 1.34 -15.92 -0.93
CA VAL A 11 0.96 -15.79 0.48
C VAL A 11 0.00 -16.91 0.87
N LEU A 12 0.31 -17.61 1.96
CA LEU A 12 -0.61 -18.51 2.63
C LEU A 12 -1.35 -17.74 3.72
N VAL A 13 -2.67 -17.74 3.67
CA VAL A 13 -3.54 -17.20 4.74
C VAL A 13 -4.23 -18.35 5.42
N ILE A 14 -4.17 -18.42 6.76
CA ILE A 14 -4.92 -19.39 7.56
C ILE A 14 -5.65 -18.64 8.68
N GLY A 15 -6.94 -18.89 8.87
CA GLY A 15 -7.70 -18.17 9.89
C GLY A 15 -9.20 -18.39 9.85
N ASP A 16 -9.90 -17.55 10.63
CA ASP A 16 -11.35 -17.55 10.72
C ASP A 16 -11.96 -16.89 9.48
N ILE A 17 -12.66 -17.67 8.67
CA ILE A 17 -13.37 -17.19 7.47
C ILE A 17 -14.76 -16.71 7.89
N ILE A 18 -15.06 -15.45 7.64
CA ILE A 18 -16.29 -14.79 8.11
C ILE A 18 -17.09 -14.30 6.90
N LEU A 19 -18.42 -14.46 6.94
CA LEU A 19 -19.34 -13.78 6.03
C LEU A 19 -19.85 -12.51 6.70
N ASP A 20 -19.54 -11.35 6.14
CA ASP A 20 -20.18 -10.09 6.53
C ASP A 20 -21.39 -9.85 5.64
N LYS A 21 -22.60 -9.88 6.23
CA LYS A 21 -23.87 -9.64 5.52
C LYS A 21 -24.48 -8.34 6.01
N TYR A 22 -24.90 -7.49 5.08
CA TYR A 22 -25.53 -6.21 5.34
C TYR A 22 -26.92 -6.21 4.73
N ILE A 23 -27.94 -5.89 5.55
CA ILE A 23 -29.31 -5.68 5.09
C ILE A 23 -29.64 -4.21 5.29
N HIS A 24 -29.69 -3.48 4.19
CA HIS A 24 -30.10 -2.08 4.17
C HIS A 24 -31.61 -1.99 3.95
N GLY A 25 -32.26 -1.09 4.65
CA GLY A 25 -33.70 -0.88 4.53
C GLY A 25 -34.18 0.43 5.11
N SER A 26 -35.50 0.57 5.19
CA SER A 26 -36.19 1.67 5.86
C SER A 26 -36.92 1.19 7.10
N VAL A 27 -37.05 2.09 8.09
CA VAL A 27 -37.87 1.88 9.31
C VAL A 27 -38.91 2.97 9.34
N ASP A 28 -40.16 2.61 9.06
CA ASP A 28 -41.26 3.55 8.97
C ASP A 28 -42.27 3.37 10.15
N ARG A 29 -42.14 2.29 10.92
CA ARG A 29 -43.05 1.98 12.04
C ARG A 29 -42.39 1.15 13.12
N VAL A 30 -42.98 1.22 14.32
CA VAL A 30 -42.71 0.33 15.43
C VAL A 30 -43.67 -0.87 15.35
N SER A 31 -43.19 -2.06 15.77
CA SER A 31 -44.01 -3.26 15.80
C SER A 31 -45.19 -3.10 16.81
N PRO A 32 -46.39 -3.57 16.46
CA PRO A 32 -47.51 -3.66 17.44
C PRO A 32 -47.27 -4.76 18.49
N GLU A 33 -46.36 -5.70 18.26
CA GLU A 33 -46.12 -6.85 19.13
C GLU A 33 -45.09 -6.54 20.24
N ALA A 34 -44.19 -5.57 20.00
CA ALA A 34 -43.14 -5.15 20.91
C ALA A 34 -42.62 -3.77 20.53
N PRO A 35 -42.02 -2.98 21.45
CA PRO A 35 -41.46 -1.65 21.13
C PRO A 35 -40.12 -1.76 20.35
N VAL A 36 -40.16 -2.40 19.22
CA VAL A 36 -39.00 -2.60 18.33
C VAL A 36 -39.28 -2.04 16.92
N PRO A 37 -38.30 -1.46 16.24
CA PRO A 37 -38.46 -0.98 14.87
C PRO A 37 -38.72 -2.15 13.90
N VAL A 38 -39.56 -1.92 12.89
CA VAL A 38 -39.81 -2.86 11.79
C VAL A 38 -38.96 -2.43 10.58
N LEU A 39 -37.89 -3.16 10.31
CA LEU A 39 -37.05 -2.94 9.14
C LEU A 39 -37.70 -3.57 7.89
N ARG A 40 -37.88 -2.77 6.85
CA ARG A 40 -38.24 -3.25 5.50
C ARG A 40 -36.97 -3.38 4.67
N PRO A 41 -36.50 -4.60 4.36
CA PRO A 41 -35.30 -4.81 3.55
C PRO A 41 -35.47 -4.24 2.14
N GLN A 42 -34.43 -3.58 1.61
CA GLN A 42 -34.38 -3.03 0.26
C GLN A 42 -33.20 -3.58 -0.51
N VAL A 43 -32.04 -3.68 0.13
CA VAL A 43 -30.79 -4.16 -0.48
C VAL A 43 -30.10 -5.11 0.47
N GLU A 44 -29.65 -6.26 -0.03
CA GLU A 44 -28.77 -7.17 0.66
C GLU A 44 -27.38 -7.13 0.02
N GLU A 45 -26.37 -7.05 0.83
CA GLU A 45 -24.97 -7.07 0.41
C GLU A 45 -24.20 -8.08 1.23
N VAL A 46 -23.36 -8.87 0.58
CA VAL A 46 -22.47 -9.85 1.22
C VAL A 46 -21.03 -9.53 0.91
N ARG A 47 -20.16 -9.65 1.91
CA ARG A 47 -18.73 -9.37 1.80
C ARG A 47 -17.90 -10.43 2.49
N LEU A 48 -16.65 -10.58 2.02
CA LEU A 48 -15.65 -11.40 2.69
C LEU A 48 -15.14 -10.69 3.93
N GLY A 49 -15.15 -11.38 5.08
CA GLY A 49 -14.61 -10.91 6.35
C GLY A 49 -13.52 -11.84 6.88
N GLY A 50 -12.78 -11.38 7.91
CA GLY A 50 -11.71 -12.12 8.54
C GLY A 50 -10.63 -12.58 7.55
N ALA A 51 -10.17 -13.80 7.69
CA ALA A 51 -9.13 -14.38 6.84
C ALA A 51 -9.46 -14.31 5.33
N ALA A 52 -10.75 -14.33 4.95
CA ALA A 52 -11.14 -14.19 3.55
C ALA A 52 -11.00 -12.74 3.06
N ASN A 53 -11.21 -11.74 3.89
CA ASN A 53 -10.91 -10.34 3.57
C ASN A 53 -9.41 -10.10 3.45
N VAL A 54 -8.59 -10.67 4.34
CA VAL A 54 -7.13 -10.66 4.21
C VAL A 54 -6.70 -11.24 2.86
N ALA A 55 -7.23 -12.41 2.47
CA ALA A 55 -6.93 -13.02 1.18
C ALA A 55 -7.38 -12.15 -0.01
N SER A 56 -8.54 -11.49 0.08
CA SER A 56 -9.03 -10.53 -0.92
C SER A 56 -8.07 -9.36 -1.10
N ASN A 57 -7.54 -8.82 -0.03
CA ASN A 57 -6.54 -7.75 -0.05
C ASN A 57 -5.23 -8.20 -0.73
N VAL A 58 -4.75 -9.42 -0.45
CA VAL A 58 -3.56 -9.97 -1.13
C VAL A 58 -3.77 -10.06 -2.63
N VAL A 59 -4.93 -10.55 -3.09
CA VAL A 59 -5.24 -10.64 -4.53
C VAL A 59 -5.33 -9.26 -5.17
N SER A 60 -5.93 -8.29 -4.51
CA SER A 60 -6.08 -6.92 -5.05
C SER A 60 -4.74 -6.22 -5.28
N LEU A 61 -3.71 -6.60 -4.53
CA LEU A 61 -2.32 -6.18 -4.72
C LEU A 61 -1.58 -6.97 -5.82
N GLY A 62 -2.29 -7.85 -6.54
CA GLY A 62 -1.75 -8.63 -7.66
C GLY A 62 -0.97 -9.89 -7.25
N ALA A 63 -0.87 -10.21 -5.97
CA ALA A 63 -0.13 -11.37 -5.47
C ALA A 63 -0.97 -12.66 -5.55
N LYS A 64 -0.27 -13.80 -5.46
CA LYS A 64 -0.92 -15.11 -5.33
C LYS A 64 -1.28 -15.35 -3.88
N VAL A 65 -2.48 -15.89 -3.64
CA VAL A 65 -2.94 -16.26 -2.31
C VAL A 65 -3.47 -17.71 -2.30
N PHE A 66 -3.28 -18.37 -1.16
CA PHE A 66 -3.97 -19.60 -0.84
C PHE A 66 -4.59 -19.48 0.55
N LEU A 67 -5.91 -19.63 0.65
CA LEU A 67 -6.64 -19.48 1.89
C LEU A 67 -6.99 -20.85 2.50
N GLN A 68 -6.73 -21.00 3.79
CA GLN A 68 -7.15 -22.16 4.57
C GLN A 68 -8.00 -21.75 5.76
N GLY A 69 -9.03 -22.51 6.05
CA GLY A 69 -9.93 -22.30 7.17
C GLY A 69 -11.03 -23.35 7.24
N VAL A 70 -12.02 -23.07 8.07
CA VAL A 70 -13.17 -23.95 8.29
C VAL A 70 -14.44 -23.26 7.81
N LEU A 71 -15.32 -23.99 7.14
CA LEU A 71 -16.64 -23.56 6.71
C LEU A 71 -17.69 -24.58 7.14
N GLY A 72 -18.89 -24.13 7.41
CA GLY A 72 -20.02 -25.00 7.67
C GLY A 72 -20.53 -25.74 6.43
N LYS A 73 -21.62 -26.51 6.60
CA LYS A 73 -22.37 -27.13 5.52
C LYS A 73 -23.70 -26.39 5.32
N ASP A 74 -23.62 -25.08 5.07
CA ASP A 74 -24.76 -24.17 5.04
C ASP A 74 -24.75 -23.28 3.78
N GLU A 75 -25.74 -22.39 3.71
CA GLU A 75 -25.86 -21.43 2.61
C GLU A 75 -24.76 -20.40 2.63
N TYR A 76 -24.33 -19.95 3.82
CA TYR A 76 -23.23 -18.99 3.98
C TYR A 76 -21.90 -19.53 3.46
N ALA A 77 -21.64 -20.83 3.66
CA ALA A 77 -20.48 -21.48 3.05
C ALA A 77 -20.53 -21.45 1.51
N ARG A 78 -21.71 -21.56 0.93
CA ARG A 78 -21.90 -21.47 -0.53
C ARG A 78 -21.66 -20.06 -1.03
N GLU A 79 -22.23 -19.05 -0.37
CA GLU A 79 -21.99 -17.64 -0.68
C GLU A 79 -20.50 -17.28 -0.58
N LEU A 80 -19.83 -17.65 0.52
CA LEU A 80 -18.40 -17.44 0.70
C LEU A 80 -17.58 -18.06 -0.43
N LYS A 81 -17.86 -19.31 -0.80
CA LYS A 81 -17.15 -20.00 -1.90
C LYS A 81 -17.34 -19.31 -3.24
N ASN A 82 -18.56 -18.80 -3.52
CA ASN A 82 -18.84 -18.03 -4.73
C ASN A 82 -18.05 -16.72 -4.75
N LEU A 83 -18.09 -15.92 -3.67
CA LEU A 83 -17.35 -14.67 -3.55
C LEU A 83 -15.83 -14.88 -3.68
N MET A 84 -15.30 -15.92 -3.04
CA MET A 84 -13.88 -16.26 -3.14
C MET A 84 -13.48 -16.67 -4.57
N LYS A 85 -14.35 -17.41 -5.27
CA LYS A 85 -14.14 -17.78 -6.68
C LYS A 85 -14.14 -16.57 -7.60
N GLU A 86 -15.09 -15.65 -7.44
CA GLU A 86 -15.17 -14.39 -8.20
C GLU A 86 -13.90 -13.55 -8.02
N LYS A 87 -13.41 -13.46 -6.78
CA LYS A 87 -12.16 -12.76 -6.44
C LYS A 87 -10.90 -13.57 -6.76
N LYS A 88 -11.02 -14.75 -7.40
CA LYS A 88 -9.88 -15.64 -7.76
C LYS A 88 -9.05 -16.10 -6.56
N ILE A 89 -9.63 -16.19 -5.38
CA ILE A 89 -9.00 -16.71 -4.17
C ILE A 89 -9.02 -18.24 -4.23
N LYS A 90 -7.85 -18.86 -4.29
CA LYS A 90 -7.70 -20.32 -4.19
C LYS A 90 -7.62 -20.73 -2.73
N GLY A 91 -8.15 -21.90 -2.37
CA GLY A 91 -8.10 -22.34 -0.99
C GLY A 91 -8.47 -23.80 -0.78
N SER A 92 -8.29 -24.25 0.46
CA SER A 92 -8.71 -25.56 0.96
C SER A 92 -9.45 -25.36 2.28
N TYR A 93 -10.70 -25.75 2.32
CA TYR A 93 -11.59 -25.52 3.45
C TYR A 93 -12.01 -26.84 4.06
N VAL A 94 -11.89 -26.94 5.38
CA VAL A 94 -12.49 -28.05 6.14
C VAL A 94 -14.00 -27.79 6.22
N THR A 95 -14.81 -28.83 5.99
CA THR A 95 -16.26 -28.72 6.14
C THR A 95 -16.67 -29.21 7.52
N SER A 96 -17.14 -28.32 8.35
CA SER A 96 -17.64 -28.59 9.70
C SER A 96 -19.13 -28.97 9.71
N LYS A 97 -19.55 -29.62 10.79
CA LYS A 97 -20.96 -29.83 11.12
C LYS A 97 -21.59 -28.58 11.71
N LEU A 98 -20.78 -27.66 12.25
CA LEU A 98 -21.20 -26.37 12.79
C LEU A 98 -21.43 -25.34 11.66
N PRO A 99 -22.23 -24.31 11.90
CA PRO A 99 -22.49 -23.27 10.90
C PRO A 99 -21.22 -22.47 10.56
N SER A 100 -21.21 -21.88 9.37
CA SER A 100 -20.19 -20.91 8.97
C SER A 100 -20.29 -19.65 9.84
N ILE A 101 -19.15 -19.06 10.16
CA ILE A 101 -19.11 -17.81 10.93
C ILE A 101 -19.70 -16.69 10.08
N SER A 102 -20.69 -15.98 10.65
CA SER A 102 -21.30 -14.85 9.95
C SER A 102 -21.62 -13.70 10.88
N LYS A 103 -21.63 -12.49 10.31
CA LYS A 103 -22.02 -11.26 10.98
C LYS A 103 -23.04 -10.55 10.11
N LEU A 104 -24.29 -10.59 10.56
CA LEU A 104 -25.41 -9.92 9.90
C LEU A 104 -25.63 -8.54 10.53
N ARG A 105 -25.59 -7.48 9.73
CA ARG A 105 -25.87 -6.11 10.16
C ARG A 105 -27.15 -5.61 9.52
N LEU A 106 -28.08 -5.12 10.34
CA LEU A 106 -29.32 -4.48 9.91
C LEU A 106 -29.12 -2.96 9.96
N LEU A 107 -29.28 -2.29 8.82
CA LEU A 107 -29.07 -0.85 8.69
C LEU A 107 -30.34 -0.17 8.17
N ALA A 108 -30.74 0.92 8.84
CA ALA A 108 -31.75 1.85 8.33
C ALA A 108 -31.04 3.15 7.95
N SER A 109 -31.12 3.54 6.68
CA SER A 109 -30.35 4.65 6.13
C SER A 109 -28.84 4.44 6.37
N GLN A 110 -28.22 5.23 7.26
CA GLN A 110 -26.79 5.10 7.62
C GLN A 110 -26.59 4.58 9.06
N GLN A 111 -27.67 4.25 9.78
CA GLN A 111 -27.60 3.82 11.17
C GLN A 111 -27.69 2.29 11.29
N GLN A 112 -26.73 1.69 11.97
CA GLN A 112 -26.82 0.27 12.33
C GLN A 112 -27.82 0.09 13.48
N LEU A 113 -28.86 -0.69 13.23
CA LEU A 113 -29.91 -0.99 14.21
C LEU A 113 -29.54 -2.18 15.10
N LEU A 114 -29.00 -3.23 14.48
CA LEU A 114 -28.69 -4.48 15.16
C LEU A 114 -27.56 -5.20 14.42
N ARG A 115 -26.76 -5.98 15.17
CA ARG A 115 -25.84 -6.98 14.63
C ARG A 115 -26.15 -8.34 15.22
N ILE A 116 -26.22 -9.35 14.37
CA ILE A 116 -26.41 -10.75 14.74
C ILE A 116 -25.14 -11.49 14.35
N ASP A 117 -24.45 -12.05 15.35
CA ASP A 117 -23.24 -12.83 15.16
C ASP A 117 -23.58 -14.32 15.30
N SER A 118 -23.38 -15.10 14.24
CA SER A 118 -23.48 -16.56 14.26
C SER A 118 -22.08 -17.13 14.31
N GLU A 119 -21.67 -17.60 15.47
CA GLU A 119 -20.33 -18.06 15.74
C GLU A 119 -20.32 -19.15 16.81
N GLU A 120 -19.72 -20.28 16.48
CA GLU A 120 -19.49 -21.40 17.38
C GLU A 120 -18.05 -21.87 17.27
N GLU A 121 -17.46 -22.37 18.36
CA GLU A 121 -16.12 -22.92 18.33
C GLU A 121 -16.07 -24.24 17.55
N PHE A 122 -15.31 -24.30 16.47
CA PHE A 122 -15.12 -25.51 15.69
C PHE A 122 -14.50 -26.64 16.49
N SER A 123 -14.79 -27.88 16.08
CA SER A 123 -14.42 -29.10 16.80
C SER A 123 -12.93 -29.43 16.73
N GLU A 124 -12.48 -30.36 17.60
CA GLU A 124 -11.12 -30.90 17.53
C GLU A 124 -10.89 -31.72 16.24
N GLU A 125 -11.97 -32.32 15.69
CA GLU A 125 -11.92 -33.03 14.39
C GLU A 125 -11.63 -32.01 13.26
N ASP A 126 -12.33 -30.87 13.22
CA ASP A 126 -12.10 -29.79 12.26
C ASP A 126 -10.68 -29.26 12.34
N TRP A 127 -10.17 -29.06 13.56
CA TRP A 127 -8.79 -28.66 13.79
C TRP A 127 -7.78 -29.70 13.27
N THR A 128 -8.05 -30.97 13.47
CA THR A 128 -7.17 -32.06 13.01
C THR A 128 -7.04 -32.03 11.47
N HIS A 129 -8.15 -31.84 10.77
CA HIS A 129 -8.15 -31.71 9.31
C HIS A 129 -7.46 -30.43 8.85
N THR A 130 -7.70 -29.30 9.53
CA THR A 130 -7.03 -28.01 9.24
C THR A 130 -5.51 -28.16 9.36
N LYS A 131 -5.04 -28.78 10.44
CA LYS A 131 -3.62 -29.05 10.70
C LYS A 131 -2.97 -29.92 9.61
N LEU A 132 -3.67 -30.96 9.15
CA LEU A 132 -3.17 -31.85 8.08
C LEU A 132 -3.08 -31.10 6.73
N ASN A 133 -4.10 -30.32 6.38
CA ASN A 133 -4.12 -29.50 5.17
C ASN A 133 -3.00 -28.45 5.18
N PHE A 134 -2.79 -27.78 6.31
CA PHE A 134 -1.71 -26.83 6.50
C PHE A 134 -0.34 -27.47 6.25
N LYS A 135 -0.05 -28.56 6.96
CA LYS A 135 1.23 -29.28 6.84
C LYS A 135 1.49 -29.77 5.41
N LYS A 136 0.48 -30.29 4.73
CA LYS A 136 0.57 -30.74 3.33
C LYS A 136 0.88 -29.55 2.40
N TYR A 137 0.16 -28.46 2.55
CA TYR A 137 0.33 -27.29 1.68
C TYR A 137 1.71 -26.66 1.81
N VAL A 138 2.15 -26.39 3.04
CA VAL A 138 3.45 -25.77 3.32
C VAL A 138 4.61 -26.56 2.72
N LYS A 139 4.58 -27.91 2.84
CA LYS A 139 5.62 -28.77 2.27
C LYS A 139 5.66 -28.74 0.74
N SER A 140 4.49 -28.69 0.08
CA SER A 140 4.40 -28.84 -1.37
C SER A 140 4.53 -27.51 -2.13
N ASN A 141 4.16 -26.36 -1.54
CA ASN A 141 3.97 -25.09 -2.29
C ASN A 141 4.95 -23.98 -1.91
N LYS A 142 5.69 -24.13 -0.81
CA LYS A 142 6.71 -23.18 -0.34
C LYS A 142 6.25 -21.71 -0.45
N PRO A 143 5.18 -21.29 0.26
CA PRO A 143 4.72 -19.91 0.23
C PRO A 143 5.83 -18.96 0.72
N SER A 144 5.85 -17.72 0.22
CA SER A 144 6.85 -16.71 0.61
C SER A 144 6.54 -16.06 1.95
N ALA A 145 5.27 -16.07 2.37
CA ALA A 145 4.82 -15.58 3.67
C ALA A 145 3.58 -16.36 4.15
N LEU A 146 3.44 -16.46 5.48
CA LEU A 146 2.26 -16.98 6.15
C LEU A 146 1.58 -15.87 6.94
N ILE A 147 0.28 -15.69 6.75
CA ILE A 147 -0.58 -14.89 7.60
C ILE A 147 -1.44 -15.81 8.45
N ILE A 148 -1.39 -15.62 9.77
CA ILE A 148 -2.31 -16.22 10.74
C ILE A 148 -3.30 -15.11 11.14
N SER A 149 -4.55 -15.21 10.65
CA SER A 149 -5.62 -14.24 10.91
C SER A 149 -6.52 -14.80 12.01
N ASP A 150 -6.24 -14.43 13.26
CA ASP A 150 -6.93 -14.92 14.44
C ASP A 150 -8.04 -13.96 14.87
N TYR A 151 -9.29 -14.42 14.78
CA TYR A 151 -10.48 -13.71 15.29
C TYR A 151 -11.05 -14.36 16.54
N GLY A 152 -10.41 -15.43 17.04
CA GLY A 152 -10.85 -16.16 18.24
C GLY A 152 -12.16 -16.91 18.03
N LYS A 153 -12.43 -17.39 16.81
CA LYS A 153 -13.67 -18.08 16.44
C LYS A 153 -13.50 -19.61 16.29
N GLY A 154 -12.36 -20.14 16.75
CA GLY A 154 -12.14 -21.57 16.89
C GLY A 154 -11.52 -22.29 15.69
N SER A 155 -11.34 -21.65 14.53
CA SER A 155 -10.61 -22.27 13.41
C SER A 155 -9.14 -22.55 13.75
N LEU A 156 -8.57 -21.80 14.69
CA LEU A 156 -7.16 -21.80 15.06
C LEU A 156 -6.94 -22.26 16.52
N ARG A 157 -7.21 -23.51 16.83
CA ARG A 157 -7.09 -24.03 18.21
C ARG A 157 -5.66 -24.09 18.76
N ASN A 158 -4.66 -24.32 17.92
CA ASN A 158 -3.26 -24.46 18.34
C ASN A 158 -2.32 -23.66 17.43
N ILE A 159 -2.30 -22.35 17.59
CA ILE A 159 -1.43 -21.44 16.86
C ILE A 159 0.05 -21.76 17.09
N PRO A 160 0.54 -22.10 18.31
CA PRO A 160 1.92 -22.52 18.51
C PRO A 160 2.36 -23.69 17.61
N TYR A 161 1.46 -24.63 17.29
CA TYR A 161 1.77 -25.69 16.34
C TYR A 161 1.99 -25.14 14.93
N LEU A 162 1.13 -24.22 14.45
CA LEU A 162 1.26 -23.61 13.13
C LEU A 162 2.57 -22.85 13.00
N ILE A 163 2.93 -22.07 14.01
CA ILE A 163 4.19 -21.30 14.06
C ILE A 163 5.39 -22.25 14.00
N ARG A 164 5.41 -23.32 14.80
CA ARG A 164 6.51 -24.29 14.78
C ARG A 164 6.65 -25.00 13.43
N GLU A 165 5.54 -25.38 12.82
CA GLU A 165 5.57 -26.09 11.52
C GLU A 165 5.98 -25.13 10.40
N ALA A 166 5.54 -23.86 10.44
CA ALA A 166 5.95 -22.81 9.52
C ALA A 166 7.45 -22.52 9.61
N LYS A 167 7.99 -22.39 10.82
CA LYS A 167 9.44 -22.20 11.05
C LYS A 167 10.29 -23.34 10.50
N LYS A 168 9.87 -24.60 10.65
CA LYS A 168 10.57 -25.75 10.05
C LYS A 168 10.67 -25.68 8.53
N ASN A 169 9.77 -24.93 7.90
CA ASN A 169 9.73 -24.74 6.45
C ASN A 169 10.24 -23.34 6.03
N ASN A 170 10.91 -22.59 6.93
CA ASN A 170 11.51 -21.26 6.70
C ASN A 170 10.51 -20.23 6.19
N LEU A 171 9.25 -20.28 6.64
CA LEU A 171 8.23 -19.29 6.27
C LEU A 171 8.38 -18.03 7.12
N TYR A 172 8.15 -16.87 6.52
CA TYR A 172 8.00 -15.61 7.23
C TYR A 172 6.58 -15.52 7.79
N ILE A 173 6.44 -15.39 9.11
CA ILE A 173 5.17 -15.58 9.83
C ILE A 173 4.68 -14.24 10.35
N LEU A 174 3.51 -13.80 9.86
CA LEU A 174 2.80 -12.62 10.32
C LEU A 174 1.51 -13.06 11.02
N VAL A 175 1.16 -12.41 12.13
CA VAL A 175 -0.06 -12.72 12.88
C VAL A 175 -0.86 -11.45 13.11
N ASP A 176 -2.15 -11.48 12.74
CA ASP A 176 -3.16 -10.55 13.22
C ASP A 176 -3.73 -11.12 14.52
N PRO A 177 -3.39 -10.55 15.69
CA PRO A 177 -3.66 -11.18 16.97
C PRO A 177 -5.05 -10.88 17.50
N LYS A 178 -5.61 -11.77 18.34
CA LYS A 178 -6.85 -11.57 19.08
C LYS A 178 -6.73 -11.98 20.53
N GLY A 179 -7.43 -11.24 21.39
CA GLY A 179 -7.47 -11.50 22.84
C GLY A 179 -6.43 -10.70 23.59
N ASN A 180 -6.31 -10.99 24.90
CA ASN A 180 -5.41 -10.27 25.82
C ASN A 180 -4.12 -11.05 26.10
N ASP A 181 -4.04 -12.32 25.72
CA ASP A 181 -2.86 -13.16 25.86
C ASP A 181 -2.22 -13.43 24.51
N PHE A 182 -1.08 -12.79 24.28
CA PHE A 182 -0.28 -12.96 23.07
C PHE A 182 0.78 -14.07 23.18
N SER A 183 0.88 -14.77 24.30
CA SER A 183 1.86 -15.86 24.50
C SER A 183 1.76 -16.95 23.43
N LYS A 184 0.54 -17.19 22.92
CA LYS A 184 0.25 -18.16 21.85
C LYS A 184 0.89 -17.80 20.51
N TYR A 185 1.37 -16.58 20.33
CA TYR A 185 2.04 -16.12 19.10
C TYR A 185 3.57 -16.13 19.19
N LYS A 186 4.10 -16.64 20.31
CA LYS A 186 5.55 -16.72 20.52
C LYS A 186 6.25 -17.39 19.35
N GLY A 187 7.26 -16.70 18.82
CA GLY A 187 8.06 -17.16 17.70
C GLY A 187 7.54 -16.78 16.32
N ALA A 188 6.45 -16.01 16.18
CA ALA A 188 6.13 -15.35 14.94
C ALA A 188 7.22 -14.31 14.58
N ASN A 189 7.33 -13.92 13.30
CA ASN A 189 8.23 -12.83 12.93
C ASN A 189 7.62 -11.49 13.31
N ILE A 190 6.35 -11.27 12.97
CA ILE A 190 5.64 -10.01 13.22
C ILE A 190 4.24 -10.29 13.77
N ILE A 191 3.79 -9.45 14.72
CA ILE A 191 2.38 -9.35 15.09
C ILE A 191 1.89 -7.92 14.86
N THR A 192 0.59 -7.75 14.51
CA THR A 192 0.00 -6.47 14.10
C THR A 192 -1.21 -6.05 14.95
N PRO A 193 -1.10 -5.98 16.29
CA PRO A 193 -2.22 -5.57 17.13
C PRO A 193 -2.60 -4.11 16.88
N ASN A 194 -3.88 -3.77 17.10
CA ASN A 194 -4.23 -2.38 17.29
C ASN A 194 -3.84 -1.88 18.69
N TYR A 195 -3.89 -0.56 18.90
CA TYR A 195 -3.48 0.04 20.17
C TYR A 195 -4.26 -0.50 21.37
N SER A 196 -5.56 -0.72 21.24
CA SER A 196 -6.40 -1.27 22.31
C SER A 196 -6.03 -2.71 22.64
N GLU A 197 -5.85 -3.56 21.63
CA GLU A 197 -5.39 -4.96 21.79
C GLU A 197 -4.00 -5.02 22.44
N PHE A 198 -3.08 -4.18 21.97
CA PHE A 198 -1.75 -4.07 22.57
C PHE A 198 -1.84 -3.62 24.02
N SER A 199 -2.57 -2.53 24.31
CA SER A 199 -2.71 -1.98 25.65
C SER A 199 -3.29 -3.02 26.61
N ASN A 200 -4.34 -3.74 26.19
CA ASN A 200 -4.96 -4.81 27.00
C ASN A 200 -3.96 -5.96 27.27
N ALA A 201 -3.22 -6.37 26.27
CA ALA A 201 -2.25 -7.49 26.40
C ALA A 201 -1.07 -7.16 27.33
N VAL A 202 -0.72 -5.87 27.49
CA VAL A 202 0.42 -5.45 28.33
C VAL A 202 -0.02 -4.86 29.68
N GLY A 203 -1.32 -4.92 30.01
CA GLY A 203 -1.86 -4.42 31.28
C GLY A 203 -2.01 -2.90 31.36
N GLY A 204 -2.42 -2.26 30.26
CA GLY A 204 -2.61 -0.82 30.11
C GLY A 204 -1.35 -0.10 29.62
N VAL A 205 -1.50 1.15 29.19
CA VAL A 205 -0.40 2.04 28.75
C VAL A 205 -0.68 3.44 29.30
N SER A 206 0.28 4.01 30.03
CA SER A 206 0.11 5.30 30.73
C SER A 206 0.78 6.48 30.03
N SER A 207 1.75 6.23 29.15
CA SER A 207 2.51 7.26 28.41
C SER A 207 3.21 6.68 27.19
N GLU A 208 3.72 7.52 26.30
CA GLU A 208 4.53 7.10 25.13
C GLU A 208 5.84 6.39 25.54
N ALA A 209 6.42 6.80 26.66
CA ALA A 209 7.59 6.11 27.22
C ALA A 209 7.23 4.70 27.72
N ASP A 210 6.10 4.57 28.43
CA ASP A 210 5.57 3.30 28.91
C ASP A 210 5.16 2.39 27.73
N PHE A 211 4.50 2.96 26.70
CA PHE A 211 4.23 2.25 25.45
C PHE A 211 5.50 1.63 24.87
N THR A 212 6.53 2.45 24.71
CA THR A 212 7.79 1.99 24.10
C THR A 212 8.48 0.91 24.94
N ALA A 213 8.47 1.06 26.26
CA ALA A 213 9.06 0.08 27.18
C ALA A 213 8.31 -1.27 27.13
N LYS A 214 6.98 -1.23 27.20
CA LYS A 214 6.13 -2.42 27.13
C LYS A 214 6.19 -3.10 25.77
N ALA A 215 6.21 -2.33 24.69
CA ALA A 215 6.37 -2.86 23.33
C ALA A 215 7.70 -3.60 23.14
N LYS A 216 8.80 -3.03 23.64
CA LYS A 216 10.11 -3.71 23.68
C LYS A 216 10.06 -5.00 24.50
N LYS A 217 9.49 -4.93 25.71
CA LYS A 217 9.36 -6.13 26.56
C LYS A 217 8.58 -7.24 25.85
N LEU A 218 7.44 -6.91 25.25
CA LEU A 218 6.60 -7.86 24.51
C LEU A 218 7.36 -8.48 23.32
N LEU A 219 8.06 -7.65 22.53
CA LEU A 219 8.88 -8.08 21.39
C LEU A 219 9.92 -9.15 21.79
N PHE A 220 10.59 -8.96 22.92
CA PHE A 220 11.58 -9.94 23.42
C PHE A 220 10.91 -11.18 24.02
N THR A 221 9.84 -11.00 24.81
CA THR A 221 9.11 -12.12 25.46
C THR A 221 8.53 -13.08 24.43
N LEU A 222 8.00 -12.55 23.33
CA LEU A 222 7.41 -13.34 22.23
C LEU A 222 8.44 -13.76 21.17
N GLU A 223 9.71 -13.39 21.31
CA GLU A 223 10.79 -13.70 20.37
C GLU A 223 10.49 -13.18 18.95
N LEU A 224 9.80 -12.03 18.82
CA LEU A 224 9.45 -11.44 17.54
C LEU A 224 10.67 -10.77 16.88
N GLU A 225 10.65 -10.63 15.57
CA GLU A 225 11.55 -9.76 14.79
C GLU A 225 11.09 -8.31 14.89
N ALA A 226 9.76 -8.09 14.77
CA ALA A 226 9.14 -6.78 14.86
C ALA A 226 7.73 -6.84 15.46
N LEU A 227 7.30 -5.73 16.05
CA LEU A 227 5.94 -5.46 16.52
C LEU A 227 5.43 -4.22 15.78
N LEU A 228 4.33 -4.34 15.05
CA LEU A 228 3.67 -3.23 14.37
C LEU A 228 2.33 -2.94 15.07
N VAL A 229 2.24 -1.81 15.76
CA VAL A 229 0.99 -1.40 16.43
C VAL A 229 0.26 -0.36 15.58
N THR A 230 -0.99 -0.66 15.18
CA THR A 230 -1.85 0.32 14.49
C THR A 230 -2.51 1.24 15.52
N ARG A 231 -2.49 2.56 15.25
CA ARG A 231 -2.89 3.62 16.20
C ARG A 231 -4.01 4.51 15.67
N GLY A 232 -4.81 4.01 14.75
CA GLY A 232 -5.93 4.75 14.14
C GLY A 232 -5.46 6.02 13.44
N SER A 233 -5.96 7.19 13.86
CA SER A 233 -5.60 8.50 13.29
C SER A 233 -4.13 8.89 13.47
N GLU A 234 -3.41 8.29 14.41
CA GLU A 234 -1.97 8.50 14.61
C GLU A 234 -1.10 7.67 13.64
N GLY A 235 -1.72 6.77 12.85
CA GLY A 235 -1.01 5.91 11.93
C GLY A 235 -0.50 4.62 12.57
N MET A 236 0.80 4.33 12.48
CA MET A 236 1.39 3.06 12.95
C MET A 236 2.73 3.28 13.63
N THR A 237 3.01 2.48 14.66
CA THR A 237 4.32 2.43 15.31
C THR A 237 4.97 1.07 15.11
N LEU A 238 6.15 1.04 14.50
CA LEU A 238 6.99 -0.13 14.34
C LEU A 238 8.08 -0.16 15.40
N ILE A 239 8.15 -1.26 16.15
CA ILE A 239 9.28 -1.59 17.03
C ILE A 239 9.96 -2.82 16.45
N GLN A 240 11.22 -2.70 16.04
CA GLN A 240 11.97 -3.80 15.44
C GLN A 240 13.29 -4.07 16.17
N LYS A 241 13.75 -5.33 16.15
CA LYS A 241 15.09 -5.70 16.63
C LYS A 241 16.16 -5.13 15.68
N SER A 242 17.22 -4.60 16.25
CA SER A 242 18.48 -4.28 15.59
C SER A 242 19.59 -5.12 16.21
N LYS A 243 20.78 -5.12 15.61
CA LYS A 243 21.91 -5.97 16.07
C LYS A 243 22.22 -5.83 17.58
N THR A 244 22.12 -4.64 18.14
CA THR A 244 22.48 -4.34 19.53
C THR A 244 21.36 -3.67 20.32
N SER A 245 20.23 -3.32 19.69
CA SER A 245 19.17 -2.51 20.29
C SER A 245 17.81 -2.78 19.64
N THR A 246 16.83 -1.96 19.97
CA THR A 246 15.54 -1.89 19.26
C THR A 246 15.40 -0.52 18.63
N LYS A 247 14.84 -0.47 17.40
CA LYS A 247 14.50 0.78 16.73
C LYS A 247 12.99 0.98 16.78
N ARG A 248 12.55 2.18 17.17
CA ARG A 248 11.17 2.66 17.00
C ARG A 248 11.10 3.54 15.75
N THR A 249 10.08 3.35 14.95
CA THR A 249 9.77 4.20 13.80
C THR A 249 8.26 4.41 13.77
N ASP A 250 7.85 5.68 13.74
CA ASP A 250 6.44 6.05 13.65
C ASP A 250 6.11 6.42 12.21
N PHE A 251 4.98 5.92 11.71
CA PHE A 251 4.44 6.17 10.37
C PHE A 251 3.12 6.92 10.54
N PRO A 252 3.08 8.24 10.31
CA PRO A 252 1.84 9.00 10.44
C PRO A 252 0.81 8.54 9.42
N THR A 253 -0.48 8.70 9.76
CA THR A 253 -1.57 8.31 8.85
C THR A 253 -1.50 9.05 7.53
N GLN A 254 -1.86 8.36 6.44
CA GLN A 254 -2.01 8.91 5.11
C GLN A 254 -3.50 9.11 4.73
N ALA A 255 -4.42 8.80 5.63
CA ALA A 255 -5.85 8.96 5.40
C ALA A 255 -6.22 10.45 5.28
N GLN A 256 -6.90 10.82 4.19
CA GLN A 256 -7.42 12.17 3.97
C GLN A 256 -8.82 12.32 4.60
N GLU A 257 -9.67 11.33 4.40
CA GLU A 257 -11.02 11.24 5.00
C GLU A 257 -11.24 9.83 5.51
N VAL A 258 -11.90 9.70 6.66
CA VAL A 258 -12.24 8.41 7.25
C VAL A 258 -13.73 8.20 7.14
N PHE A 259 -14.13 7.21 6.35
CA PHE A 259 -15.53 6.80 6.19
C PHE A 259 -15.84 5.56 7.04
N ASP A 260 -15.02 4.52 6.95
CA ASP A 260 -15.20 3.27 7.69
C ASP A 260 -13.84 2.61 7.98
N VAL A 261 -13.61 2.26 9.22
CA VAL A 261 -12.35 1.61 9.64
C VAL A 261 -12.42 0.07 9.56
N SER A 262 -13.55 -0.50 9.12
CA SER A 262 -13.74 -1.94 9.02
C SER A 262 -12.76 -2.56 8.02
N GLY A 263 -12.02 -3.57 8.45
CA GLY A 263 -11.05 -4.27 7.59
C GLY A 263 -9.71 -3.55 7.39
N ALA A 264 -9.48 -2.40 8.04
CA ALA A 264 -8.18 -1.71 7.96
C ALA A 264 -7.03 -2.59 8.48
N GLY A 265 -7.21 -3.32 9.58
CA GLY A 265 -6.24 -4.30 10.10
C GLY A 265 -5.93 -5.41 9.10
N ASP A 266 -6.96 -5.98 8.45
CA ASP A 266 -6.82 -6.97 7.39
C ASP A 266 -5.98 -6.44 6.22
N THR A 267 -6.22 -5.18 5.83
CA THR A 267 -5.45 -4.51 4.78
C THR A 267 -4.00 -4.31 5.18
N VAL A 268 -3.74 -3.93 6.44
CA VAL A 268 -2.37 -3.76 6.97
C VAL A 268 -1.61 -5.07 6.87
N ILE A 269 -2.12 -6.15 7.45
CA ILE A 269 -1.39 -7.41 7.47
C ILE A 269 -1.25 -8.03 6.08
N ALA A 270 -2.25 -7.92 5.22
CA ALA A 270 -2.20 -8.40 3.84
C ALA A 270 -1.15 -7.65 3.02
N SER A 271 -1.11 -6.31 3.10
CA SER A 271 -0.14 -5.47 2.40
C SER A 271 1.28 -5.72 2.90
N LEU A 272 1.45 -5.80 4.22
CA LEU A 272 2.74 -6.10 4.87
C LEU A 272 3.29 -7.45 4.41
N ALA A 273 2.49 -8.51 4.48
CA ALA A 273 2.89 -9.85 4.09
C ALA A 273 3.18 -9.97 2.59
N THR A 274 2.39 -9.28 1.75
CA THR A 274 2.60 -9.25 0.30
C THR A 274 3.92 -8.56 -0.03
N ALA A 275 4.23 -7.41 0.58
CA ALA A 275 5.47 -6.70 0.36
C ALA A 275 6.69 -7.51 0.83
N ILE A 276 6.66 -8.04 2.04
CA ILE A 276 7.75 -8.89 2.57
C ILE A 276 7.93 -10.13 1.70
N GLY A 277 6.83 -10.81 1.35
CA GLY A 277 6.85 -12.00 0.48
C GLY A 277 7.38 -11.73 -0.93
N SER A 278 7.42 -10.47 -1.35
CA SER A 278 7.97 -9.99 -2.62
C SER A 278 9.43 -9.52 -2.52
N GLY A 279 10.02 -9.55 -1.31
CA GLY A 279 11.41 -9.17 -1.06
C GLY A 279 11.62 -7.69 -0.67
N PHE A 280 10.57 -6.94 -0.33
CA PHE A 280 10.73 -5.59 0.23
C PHE A 280 11.34 -5.66 1.63
N ASN A 281 12.11 -4.63 2.00
CA ASN A 281 12.53 -4.48 3.39
C ASN A 281 11.35 -4.09 4.29
N LEU A 282 11.50 -4.29 5.59
CA LEU A 282 10.42 -4.09 6.55
C LEU A 282 9.89 -2.66 6.59
N SER A 283 10.75 -1.64 6.46
CA SER A 283 10.34 -0.23 6.48
C SER A 283 9.44 0.10 5.29
N ASP A 284 9.83 -0.32 4.10
CA ASP A 284 9.04 -0.12 2.88
C ASP A 284 7.72 -0.90 2.92
N ALA A 285 7.76 -2.12 3.47
CA ALA A 285 6.55 -2.94 3.64
C ALA A 285 5.54 -2.28 4.60
N VAL A 286 6.00 -1.70 5.71
CA VAL A 286 5.14 -0.95 6.65
C VAL A 286 4.62 0.34 6.01
N GLN A 287 5.45 1.05 5.25
CA GLN A 287 5.00 2.25 4.53
C GLN A 287 3.88 1.91 3.53
N LEU A 288 4.04 0.83 2.74
CA LEU A 288 2.98 0.35 1.84
C LEU A 288 1.71 0.00 2.61
N ALA A 289 1.83 -0.72 3.74
CA ALA A 289 0.69 -1.09 4.57
C ALA A 289 -0.05 0.11 5.14
N ASN A 290 0.67 1.16 5.57
CA ASN A 290 0.10 2.40 6.09
C ASN A 290 -0.67 3.17 4.99
N ILE A 291 -0.11 3.27 3.78
CA ILE A 291 -0.78 3.88 2.63
C ILE A 291 -2.04 3.08 2.25
N ALA A 292 -1.92 1.75 2.17
CA ALA A 292 -3.03 0.87 1.83
C ALA A 292 -4.20 0.99 2.83
N ALA A 293 -3.90 1.02 4.12
CA ALA A 293 -4.88 1.27 5.16
C ALA A 293 -5.54 2.66 5.00
N GLY A 294 -4.75 3.71 4.74
CA GLY A 294 -5.26 5.07 4.49
C GLY A 294 -6.25 5.15 3.32
N VAL A 295 -5.99 4.41 2.23
CA VAL A 295 -6.89 4.32 1.08
C VAL A 295 -8.19 3.58 1.44
N VAL A 296 -8.10 2.50 2.21
CA VAL A 296 -9.26 1.65 2.52
C VAL A 296 -10.21 2.31 3.51
N VAL A 297 -9.73 3.03 4.51
CA VAL A 297 -10.61 3.71 5.48
C VAL A 297 -11.46 4.82 4.86
N GLY A 298 -11.13 5.30 3.66
CA GLY A 298 -11.96 6.20 2.86
C GLY A 298 -13.09 5.51 2.09
N LYS A 299 -13.23 4.17 2.20
CA LYS A 299 -14.25 3.36 1.51
C LYS A 299 -15.26 2.80 2.51
N SER A 300 -16.46 2.45 2.04
CA SER A 300 -17.49 1.82 2.87
C SER A 300 -17.23 0.33 3.05
N GLY A 301 -17.27 -0.16 4.28
CA GLY A 301 -17.17 -1.58 4.68
C GLY A 301 -15.80 -2.21 4.39
N THR A 302 -15.76 -3.55 4.39
CA THR A 302 -14.54 -4.29 4.07
C THR A 302 -14.17 -4.13 2.60
N ALA A 303 -13.26 -3.20 2.31
CA ALA A 303 -12.74 -2.93 0.96
C ALA A 303 -11.27 -3.39 0.84
N ALA A 304 -10.81 -3.55 -0.40
CA ALA A 304 -9.40 -3.83 -0.69
C ALA A 304 -8.83 -2.72 -1.59
N PRO A 305 -7.57 -2.28 -1.39
CA PRO A 305 -6.94 -1.28 -2.22
C PRO A 305 -6.45 -1.91 -3.52
N THR A 306 -6.52 -1.19 -4.63
CA THR A 306 -5.91 -1.60 -5.90
C THR A 306 -4.54 -0.96 -6.08
N LEU A 307 -3.68 -1.54 -6.92
CA LEU A 307 -2.36 -0.96 -7.23
C LEU A 307 -2.47 0.44 -7.84
N SER A 308 -3.51 0.71 -8.62
CA SER A 308 -3.77 2.04 -9.21
C SER A 308 -4.10 3.10 -8.16
N GLU A 309 -4.80 2.73 -7.08
CA GLU A 309 -5.11 3.63 -5.97
C GLU A 309 -3.90 3.90 -5.08
N LEU A 310 -2.97 2.94 -4.96
CA LEU A 310 -1.75 3.11 -4.15
C LEU A 310 -0.66 3.90 -4.89
N SER A 311 -0.63 3.80 -6.22
CA SER A 311 0.42 4.40 -7.06
C SER A 311 0.65 5.90 -6.83
N PRO A 312 -0.36 6.78 -6.67
CA PRO A 312 -0.16 8.20 -6.40
C PRO A 312 0.65 8.48 -5.13
N TYR A 313 0.30 7.80 -4.03
CA TYR A 313 0.94 8.00 -2.71
C TYR A 313 2.38 7.51 -2.64
N LEU A 314 2.75 6.56 -3.49
CA LEU A 314 4.10 6.02 -3.54
C LEU A 314 5.03 6.83 -4.44
N ARG A 315 4.46 7.67 -5.31
CA ARG A 315 5.23 8.63 -6.11
C ARG A 315 5.65 9.86 -5.30
N GLU A 316 4.86 10.28 -4.30
CA GLU A 316 5.10 11.49 -3.51
C GLU A 316 6.27 11.42 -2.52
N ASN A 317 6.72 10.23 -2.09
CA ASN A 317 7.66 10.08 -0.97
C ASN A 317 9.06 9.52 -1.30
N SER A 318 9.43 9.38 -2.55
CA SER A 318 10.81 9.04 -2.90
C SER A 318 11.41 10.13 -3.81
N GLU A 319 12.17 11.05 -3.23
CA GLU A 319 13.24 11.71 -3.99
C GLU A 319 14.16 10.59 -4.50
N LEU A 320 13.89 10.14 -5.73
CA LEU A 320 14.76 9.19 -6.39
C LEU A 320 16.14 9.84 -6.53
N SER A 321 17.16 9.18 -5.99
CA SER A 321 18.52 9.65 -6.20
C SER A 321 18.89 9.60 -7.68
N LYS A 322 19.90 10.34 -8.10
CA LYS A 322 20.42 10.25 -9.47
C LYS A 322 20.75 8.82 -9.86
N SER A 323 21.24 8.00 -8.93
CA SER A 323 21.56 6.58 -9.14
C SER A 323 20.34 5.70 -9.34
N ASP A 324 19.24 5.99 -8.61
CA ASP A 324 17.99 5.24 -8.78
C ASP A 324 17.37 5.51 -10.15
N ILE A 325 17.36 6.78 -10.59
CA ILE A 325 16.84 7.17 -11.90
C ILE A 325 17.69 6.56 -13.01
N GLN A 326 19.02 6.55 -12.88
CA GLN A 326 19.90 5.89 -13.86
C GLN A 326 19.56 4.40 -13.98
N LYS A 327 19.41 3.69 -12.85
CA LYS A 327 19.02 2.28 -12.83
C LYS A 327 17.68 2.05 -13.53
N LEU A 328 16.67 2.88 -13.25
CA LEU A 328 15.37 2.82 -13.90
C LEU A 328 15.42 3.13 -15.40
N CYS A 329 16.29 4.04 -15.84
CA CYS A 329 16.55 4.28 -17.27
C CYS A 329 17.12 3.05 -17.94
N LEU A 330 18.17 2.43 -17.36
CA LEU A 330 18.80 1.23 -17.91
C LEU A 330 17.84 0.03 -17.94
N GLU A 331 17.06 -0.19 -16.89
CA GLU A 331 16.02 -1.23 -16.85
C GLU A 331 14.97 -1.01 -17.94
N SER A 332 14.49 0.24 -18.13
CA SER A 332 13.53 0.58 -19.18
C SER A 332 14.10 0.33 -20.58
N GLN A 333 15.35 0.71 -20.82
CA GLN A 333 16.04 0.51 -22.10
C GLN A 333 16.27 -0.98 -22.39
N ALA A 334 16.58 -1.79 -21.38
CA ALA A 334 16.68 -3.25 -21.51
C ALA A 334 15.34 -3.88 -21.92
N ASP A 335 14.22 -3.29 -21.51
CA ASP A 335 12.87 -3.68 -21.93
C ASP A 335 12.43 -3.05 -23.27
N SER A 336 13.39 -2.51 -24.06
CA SER A 336 13.14 -1.85 -25.35
C SER A 336 12.24 -0.59 -25.25
N MET A 337 12.16 0.03 -24.08
CA MET A 337 11.44 1.28 -23.88
C MET A 337 12.36 2.48 -24.08
N LYS A 338 11.97 3.43 -24.93
CA LYS A 338 12.71 4.68 -25.15
C LYS A 338 12.56 5.65 -23.98
N VAL A 339 13.70 6.10 -23.45
CA VAL A 339 13.77 7.12 -22.39
C VAL A 339 13.98 8.51 -23.02
N VAL A 340 13.08 9.43 -22.74
CA VAL A 340 13.12 10.84 -23.15
C VAL A 340 13.66 11.68 -22.00
N PHE A 341 14.59 12.59 -22.28
CA PHE A 341 15.08 13.56 -21.31
C PHE A 341 14.82 15.00 -21.77
N THR A 342 14.37 15.82 -20.85
CA THR A 342 14.32 17.28 -20.98
C THR A 342 14.76 17.94 -19.70
N ASN A 343 15.11 19.25 -19.74
CA ASN A 343 15.42 19.99 -18.53
C ASN A 343 14.96 21.45 -18.60
N GLY A 344 14.77 22.03 -17.41
CA GLY A 344 14.42 23.44 -17.27
C GLY A 344 14.37 23.92 -15.83
N CYS A 345 14.15 25.21 -15.64
CA CYS A 345 13.99 25.80 -14.30
C CYS A 345 12.60 25.52 -13.70
N PHE A 346 11.56 25.52 -14.53
CA PHE A 346 10.15 25.30 -14.14
C PHE A 346 9.73 26.10 -12.89
N ASP A 347 10.14 27.36 -12.81
CA ASP A 347 9.96 28.18 -11.62
C ASP A 347 8.48 28.53 -11.35
N ILE A 348 7.77 29.02 -12.36
CA ILE A 348 6.30 29.17 -12.33
C ILE A 348 5.72 28.30 -13.43
N LEU A 349 4.99 27.26 -13.03
CA LEU A 349 4.33 26.38 -13.98
C LEU A 349 3.16 27.08 -14.67
N HIS A 350 3.00 26.84 -15.96
CA HIS A 350 1.88 27.32 -16.78
C HIS A 350 1.52 26.31 -17.87
N ALA A 351 0.36 26.49 -18.51
CA ALA A 351 -0.14 25.57 -19.52
C ALA A 351 0.87 25.26 -20.64
N GLY A 352 1.73 26.20 -21.01
CA GLY A 352 2.79 25.98 -21.99
C GLY A 352 3.83 24.94 -21.55
N HIS A 353 4.17 24.89 -20.27
CA HIS A 353 5.05 23.86 -19.74
C HIS A 353 4.37 22.47 -19.74
N VAL A 354 3.08 22.41 -19.39
CA VAL A 354 2.32 21.15 -19.39
C VAL A 354 2.26 20.58 -20.82
N ALA A 355 1.83 21.38 -21.79
CA ALA A 355 1.76 20.97 -23.19
C ALA A 355 3.12 20.53 -23.75
N TYR A 356 4.19 21.22 -23.38
CA TYR A 356 5.56 20.87 -23.77
C TYR A 356 5.97 19.50 -23.20
N LEU A 357 5.71 19.24 -21.91
CA LEU A 357 6.05 17.97 -21.27
C LEU A 357 5.21 16.81 -21.80
N GLU A 358 3.93 17.04 -22.08
CA GLU A 358 3.06 16.05 -22.74
C GLU A 358 3.56 15.69 -24.16
N ALA A 359 4.00 16.71 -24.93
CA ALA A 359 4.56 16.49 -26.25
C ALA A 359 5.91 15.75 -26.18
N ALA A 360 6.76 16.07 -25.20
CA ALA A 360 8.00 15.34 -24.95
C ALA A 360 7.74 13.87 -24.59
N LYS A 361 6.75 13.59 -23.72
CA LYS A 361 6.35 12.22 -23.35
C LYS A 361 5.93 11.37 -24.55
N LYS A 362 5.23 11.94 -25.50
CA LYS A 362 4.76 11.25 -26.72
C LYS A 362 5.89 10.78 -27.64
N LEU A 363 7.11 11.27 -27.46
CA LEU A 363 8.28 10.87 -28.25
C LEU A 363 8.90 9.54 -27.79
N GLY A 364 8.57 9.08 -26.57
CA GLY A 364 9.08 7.83 -26.02
C GLY A 364 8.18 7.24 -24.95
N HIS A 365 8.71 6.26 -24.23
CA HIS A 365 7.94 5.49 -23.24
C HIS A 365 8.08 6.04 -21.81
N LYS A 366 9.25 6.64 -21.49
CA LYS A 366 9.56 7.21 -20.18
C LYS A 366 10.08 8.64 -20.35
N LEU A 367 9.59 9.57 -19.50
CA LEU A 367 10.03 10.97 -19.50
C LEU A 367 10.76 11.30 -18.20
N VAL A 368 12.03 11.68 -18.32
CA VAL A 368 12.86 12.22 -17.25
C VAL A 368 12.94 13.74 -17.38
N VAL A 369 12.66 14.46 -16.30
CA VAL A 369 12.77 15.93 -16.28
C VAL A 369 13.88 16.37 -15.33
N GLY A 370 14.94 16.97 -15.88
CA GLY A 370 16.01 17.62 -15.11
C GLY A 370 15.61 19.01 -14.64
N ILE A 371 15.69 19.28 -13.33
CA ILE A 371 15.37 20.59 -12.75
C ILE A 371 16.62 21.26 -12.19
N ASN A 372 16.86 22.49 -12.61
CA ASN A 372 17.96 23.31 -12.09
C ASN A 372 17.78 23.59 -10.60
N SER A 373 18.83 23.43 -9.79
CA SER A 373 18.85 23.85 -8.39
C SER A 373 18.59 25.35 -8.22
N ASP A 374 18.23 25.78 -7.02
CA ASP A 374 17.99 27.21 -6.74
C ASP A 374 19.22 28.06 -7.01
N THR A 375 20.40 27.53 -6.70
CA THR A 375 21.67 28.20 -6.98
C THR A 375 21.93 28.36 -8.49
N SER A 376 21.63 27.34 -9.28
CA SER A 376 21.73 27.36 -10.74
C SER A 376 20.72 28.36 -11.34
N VAL A 377 19.49 28.40 -10.85
CA VAL A 377 18.46 29.33 -11.31
C VAL A 377 18.83 30.78 -11.01
N ARG A 378 19.39 31.08 -9.81
CA ARG A 378 19.86 32.43 -9.46
C ARG A 378 20.94 32.91 -10.41
N LYS A 379 21.90 32.06 -10.77
CA LYS A 379 22.93 32.40 -11.76
C LYS A 379 22.36 32.70 -13.15
N LEU A 380 21.35 31.91 -13.59
CA LEU A 380 20.76 32.00 -14.92
C LEU A 380 19.75 33.16 -15.06
N LYS A 381 18.99 33.49 -13.99
CA LYS A 381 17.81 34.41 -14.08
C LYS A 381 17.84 35.58 -13.10
N GLY A 382 18.91 35.72 -12.31
CA GLY A 382 19.08 36.81 -11.33
C GLY A 382 18.72 36.41 -9.89
N SER A 383 19.13 37.25 -8.93
CA SER A 383 19.01 37.02 -7.48
C SER A 383 17.58 36.80 -6.96
N ASP A 384 16.61 37.43 -7.65
CA ASP A 384 15.17 37.37 -7.29
C ASP A 384 14.48 36.07 -7.75
N ARG A 385 15.23 35.13 -8.28
CA ARG A 385 14.74 33.85 -8.78
C ARG A 385 15.50 32.68 -8.13
N PRO A 386 14.91 31.51 -7.94
CA PRO A 386 13.51 31.16 -8.29
C PRO A 386 12.52 31.72 -7.26
N ILE A 387 11.24 31.82 -7.65
CA ILE A 387 10.12 32.15 -6.74
C ILE A 387 9.73 30.94 -5.91
N ASN A 388 9.63 29.77 -6.54
CA ASN A 388 9.37 28.49 -5.88
C ASN A 388 10.69 27.77 -5.60
N SER A 389 10.85 27.25 -4.38
CA SER A 389 12.02 26.45 -3.99
C SER A 389 12.16 25.19 -4.88
N LEU A 390 13.35 24.61 -4.92
CA LEU A 390 13.63 23.38 -5.68
C LEU A 390 12.61 22.28 -5.34
N ASP A 391 12.34 22.04 -4.05
CA ASP A 391 11.42 21.01 -3.59
C ASP A 391 10.00 21.24 -4.11
N GLN A 392 9.50 22.48 -4.07
CA GLN A 392 8.19 22.83 -4.61
C GLN A 392 8.14 22.61 -6.13
N ARG A 393 9.18 23.01 -6.86
CA ARG A 393 9.27 22.84 -8.31
C ARG A 393 9.31 21.36 -8.70
N MET A 394 10.08 20.54 -7.97
CA MET A 394 10.16 19.10 -8.16
C MET A 394 8.80 18.44 -7.90
N ALA A 395 8.14 18.76 -6.78
CA ALA A 395 6.84 18.22 -6.43
C ALA A 395 5.77 18.53 -7.51
N ILE A 396 5.71 19.79 -7.98
CA ILE A 396 4.75 20.21 -9.02
C ILE A 396 4.98 19.45 -10.34
N ILE A 397 6.23 19.30 -10.78
CA ILE A 397 6.55 18.59 -12.03
C ILE A 397 6.31 17.10 -11.89
N GLN A 398 6.64 16.51 -10.75
CA GLN A 398 6.41 15.08 -10.47
C GLN A 398 4.91 14.73 -10.44
N ALA A 399 4.04 15.66 -10.06
CA ALA A 399 2.60 15.49 -10.04
C ALA A 399 1.95 15.43 -11.44
N LEU A 400 2.68 15.83 -12.49
CA LEU A 400 2.17 15.78 -13.87
C LEU A 400 2.15 14.33 -14.38
N GLY A 401 1.00 13.83 -14.79
CA GLY A 401 0.82 12.45 -15.26
C GLY A 401 1.68 12.03 -16.46
N CYS A 402 2.23 12.99 -17.21
CA CYS A 402 3.14 12.75 -18.32
C CYS A 402 4.60 12.59 -17.90
N VAL A 403 4.98 12.90 -16.65
CA VAL A 403 6.36 12.82 -16.14
C VAL A 403 6.55 11.53 -15.34
N ASP A 404 7.53 10.71 -15.72
CA ASP A 404 7.85 9.49 -15.01
C ASP A 404 8.84 9.74 -13.87
N TRP A 405 9.90 10.54 -14.11
CA TRP A 405 10.93 10.81 -13.11
C TRP A 405 11.42 12.26 -13.16
N VAL A 406 11.72 12.82 -11.99
CA VAL A 406 12.28 14.15 -11.83
C VAL A 406 13.62 14.04 -11.10
N VAL A 407 14.62 14.79 -11.58
CA VAL A 407 15.97 14.79 -11.00
C VAL A 407 16.51 16.22 -10.96
N SER A 408 17.09 16.62 -9.83
CA SER A 408 17.74 17.93 -9.72
C SER A 408 19.20 17.87 -10.14
N PHE A 409 19.71 19.01 -10.65
CA PHE A 409 21.12 19.20 -10.91
C PHE A 409 21.53 20.66 -10.55
N SER A 410 22.79 20.82 -10.12
CA SER A 410 23.34 22.10 -9.67
C SER A 410 24.37 22.70 -10.62
N GLU A 411 24.80 21.92 -11.60
CA GLU A 411 25.74 22.33 -12.63
C GLU A 411 25.15 23.42 -13.52
N GLU A 412 25.98 24.20 -14.18
CA GLU A 412 25.53 25.29 -15.08
C GLU A 412 24.75 24.73 -16.28
N THR A 413 25.11 23.53 -16.72
CA THR A 413 24.46 22.85 -17.84
C THR A 413 24.06 21.43 -17.44
N PRO A 414 23.08 20.81 -18.11
CA PRO A 414 22.65 19.44 -17.83
C PRO A 414 23.60 18.36 -18.37
N LEU A 415 24.76 18.73 -18.93
CA LEU A 415 25.65 17.81 -19.65
C LEU A 415 26.07 16.59 -18.82
N SER A 416 26.52 16.83 -17.58
CA SER A 416 26.91 15.74 -16.66
C SER A 416 25.77 14.78 -16.38
N LEU A 417 24.55 15.31 -16.24
CA LEU A 417 23.36 14.51 -16.01
C LEU A 417 22.95 13.70 -17.24
N ILE A 418 23.03 14.29 -18.43
CA ILE A 418 22.77 13.60 -19.72
C ILE A 418 23.76 12.47 -19.93
N LYS A 419 25.07 12.70 -19.72
CA LYS A 419 26.12 11.67 -19.79
C LYS A 419 25.86 10.52 -18.82
N TYR A 420 25.34 10.84 -17.63
CA TYR A 420 25.08 9.87 -16.58
C TYR A 420 23.85 9.01 -16.89
N LEU A 421 22.74 9.64 -17.33
CA LEU A 421 21.45 8.96 -17.57
C LEU A 421 21.40 8.24 -18.94
N LYS A 422 22.17 8.70 -19.95
CA LYS A 422 22.21 8.19 -21.32
C LYS A 422 20.80 8.02 -21.93
N PRO A 423 20.00 9.09 -22.04
CA PRO A 423 18.66 8.99 -22.61
C PRO A 423 18.72 8.66 -24.12
N ASP A 424 17.67 8.01 -24.63
CA ASP A 424 17.52 7.71 -26.04
C ASP A 424 17.07 8.94 -26.85
N ILE A 425 16.35 9.87 -26.23
CA ILE A 425 15.86 11.09 -26.88
C ILE A 425 16.07 12.30 -25.97
N LEU A 426 16.78 13.28 -26.50
CA LEU A 426 16.94 14.60 -25.86
C LEU A 426 15.97 15.60 -26.48
N VAL A 427 15.18 16.29 -25.63
CA VAL A 427 14.15 17.24 -26.09
C VAL A 427 14.41 18.64 -25.56
N LYS A 428 14.24 19.66 -26.41
CA LYS A 428 14.30 21.08 -26.08
C LYS A 428 13.20 21.88 -26.79
N GLY A 429 12.98 23.11 -26.36
CA GLY A 429 12.09 24.04 -27.07
C GLY A 429 12.64 24.41 -28.46
N ALA A 430 11.75 24.73 -29.40
CA ALA A 430 12.11 25.07 -30.77
C ALA A 430 12.82 26.45 -30.92
N ASP A 431 13.05 27.16 -29.83
CA ASP A 431 13.91 28.31 -29.72
C ASP A 431 15.42 27.97 -29.79
N TYR A 432 15.78 26.69 -29.72
CA TYR A 432 17.15 26.18 -29.85
C TYR A 432 17.35 25.48 -31.20
N LYS A 433 18.49 25.74 -31.83
CA LYS A 433 18.97 24.90 -32.96
C LYS A 433 19.55 23.62 -32.39
N VAL A 434 19.34 22.50 -33.06
CA VAL A 434 19.80 21.17 -32.59
C VAL A 434 21.31 21.16 -32.25
N GLN A 435 22.11 21.86 -33.00
CA GLN A 435 23.58 21.98 -32.81
C GLN A 435 23.94 22.73 -31.50
N ASP A 436 23.06 23.63 -31.03
CA ASP A 436 23.32 24.48 -29.86
C ASP A 436 22.75 23.87 -28.58
N ILE A 437 22.11 22.68 -28.68
CA ILE A 437 21.51 22.00 -27.52
C ILE A 437 22.62 21.26 -26.75
N VAL A 438 22.83 21.68 -25.50
CA VAL A 438 23.82 21.05 -24.64
C VAL A 438 23.50 19.56 -24.45
N GLY A 439 24.48 18.69 -24.77
CA GLY A 439 24.34 17.24 -24.71
C GLY A 439 23.86 16.58 -25.99
N SER A 440 23.63 17.37 -27.08
CA SER A 440 23.25 16.80 -28.39
C SER A 440 24.28 15.81 -28.92
N ASP A 441 25.55 16.18 -28.90
CA ASP A 441 26.65 15.33 -29.41
C ASP A 441 26.75 14.00 -28.64
N GLU A 442 26.57 14.04 -27.33
CA GLU A 442 26.60 12.85 -26.47
C GLU A 442 25.43 11.89 -26.75
N VAL A 443 24.24 12.41 -26.95
CA VAL A 443 23.05 11.60 -27.23
C VAL A 443 23.16 10.99 -28.63
N LEU A 444 23.59 11.77 -29.63
CA LEU A 444 23.79 11.30 -30.99
C LEU A 444 24.94 10.25 -31.05
N ALA A 445 26.04 10.46 -30.34
CA ALA A 445 27.15 9.50 -30.27
C ALA A 445 26.73 8.16 -29.63
N ASN A 446 25.75 8.16 -28.75
CA ASN A 446 25.16 6.96 -28.14
C ASN A 446 24.05 6.33 -29.01
N GLY A 447 23.82 6.81 -30.24
CA GLY A 447 22.77 6.29 -31.14
C GLY A 447 21.35 6.81 -30.83
N GLY A 448 21.24 7.83 -29.99
CA GLY A 448 19.96 8.47 -29.66
C GLY A 448 19.54 9.56 -30.65
N GLU A 449 18.44 10.23 -30.36
CA GLU A 449 17.82 11.27 -31.17
C GLU A 449 17.74 12.61 -30.39
N VAL A 450 17.89 13.75 -31.09
CA VAL A 450 17.68 15.10 -30.54
C VAL A 450 16.51 15.74 -31.26
N LYS A 451 15.50 16.19 -30.50
CA LYS A 451 14.26 16.76 -31.04
C LYS A 451 13.91 18.10 -30.40
N THR A 452 13.30 18.98 -31.19
CA THR A 452 12.77 20.25 -30.70
C THR A 452 11.26 20.25 -30.76
N ILE A 453 10.61 20.83 -29.76
CA ILE A 453 9.15 20.95 -29.66
C ILE A 453 8.78 22.43 -29.72
N ALA A 454 7.80 22.78 -30.58
CA ALA A 454 7.29 24.14 -30.71
C ALA A 454 6.66 24.62 -29.40
N LEU A 455 7.10 25.76 -28.90
CA LEU A 455 6.52 26.37 -27.69
C LEU A 455 5.24 27.16 -28.05
N ILE A 456 4.25 27.15 -27.17
CA ILE A 456 3.03 27.91 -27.33
C ILE A 456 3.37 29.37 -27.15
N LYS A 457 3.17 30.18 -28.22
CA LYS A 457 3.43 31.65 -28.20
C LYS A 457 2.59 32.35 -27.12
N GLY A 458 3.22 33.32 -26.41
CA GLY A 458 2.54 34.14 -25.43
C GLY A 458 2.46 33.58 -24.01
N LEU A 459 3.06 32.47 -23.73
CA LEU A 459 3.13 31.86 -22.39
C LEU A 459 4.58 31.80 -21.88
N SER A 460 5.12 32.97 -21.48
CA SER A 460 6.45 33.06 -20.84
C SER A 460 6.30 33.32 -19.34
N SER A 461 7.04 32.55 -18.50
CA SER A 461 7.10 32.81 -17.05
C SER A 461 7.60 34.22 -16.74
N THR A 462 8.53 34.77 -17.55
CA THR A 462 9.10 36.09 -17.39
C THR A 462 8.05 37.19 -17.65
N ASP A 463 7.20 37.01 -18.66
CA ASP A 463 6.15 37.97 -18.99
C ASP A 463 5.02 37.99 -17.96
N LYS A 464 4.70 36.81 -17.39
CA LYS A 464 3.73 36.72 -16.29
C LYS A 464 4.20 37.40 -15.03
N ILE A 465 5.47 37.27 -14.66
CA ILE A 465 6.05 37.97 -13.51
C ILE A 465 6.11 39.47 -13.70
N LYS A 466 6.48 39.95 -14.91
CA LYS A 466 6.43 41.38 -15.25
C LYS A 466 5.00 41.92 -15.09
N LYS A 467 3.99 41.21 -15.59
CA LYS A 467 2.57 41.59 -15.42
C LYS A 467 2.08 41.59 -13.98
N MET A 468 2.58 40.72 -13.13
CA MET A 468 2.24 40.74 -11.69
C MET A 468 2.89 41.89 -10.97
N ARG A 469 4.17 42.21 -11.25
CA ARG A 469 4.89 43.34 -10.67
C ARG A 469 4.40 44.72 -11.15
N SER A 470 3.75 44.81 -12.31
CA SER A 470 3.17 46.07 -12.84
C SER A 470 1.76 46.37 -12.32
N LYS A 471 1.17 45.46 -11.51
CA LYS A 471 -0.16 45.62 -10.89
C LYS A 471 -0.09 45.86 -9.38
N THR A 472 1.12 45.83 -8.81
CA THR A 472 1.47 46.31 -7.47
C THR A 472 2.17 47.64 -7.55
#